data_9f77b33af87c3d574225db5f26755441
#
_entry.id   9f77b33af87c3d574225db5f26755441
#
_cell.length_a   1.000
_cell.length_b   1.000
_cell.length_c   1.000
_cell.angle_alpha   90.00
_cell.angle_beta   90.00
_cell.angle_gamma   90.00
#
_symmetry.space_group_name_H-M   'P 1'
#
loop_
_entity.id
_entity.type
_entity.pdbx_description
1 polymer ?
#
loop_
_entity_poly.entity_id
_entity_poly.type
_entity_poly.pdbx_seq_one_letter_code
_entity_poly.pdbx_strand_id
1 'polypeptide(L)'
;MLPGMSSLDVRSIEQEALDLTRELCRKPSVSAEERALGETAELVETLLTGAGFETRQLTVDGAPPAVYGELAGEGDTSLLLYNHYDVQPVDPIELWDSPPFEPTMRDDRLYARGAADNKAEIGVRLATIRALREAGDALPLSIRWIVEGEEEVASPHFDSIVERHADLLRADGCLWEGSGLAMDGRPEIALGFKGNLAIKLDVQALTSDAHSGTAGVLPSAPWRLHAALESIRNADGSVRVEGFHDAVREPSARAREAVAEQSPSIEDELREFFGVEEFIDGLTGLALRERLTFSPTCNICGIHTGYGGPGIKTVLPAHASAWMDFRLVPDQRPAEVFDLIRSHLDAQGFSDVALTFLASAEPAATAPEDAFAARVIGVAERVFGKPPSIFPLAPASLPIIASLDRHVGVPGVSAPDNPVYGGSAAHAPNEHVRVEDFAPAIGFTIALFDELGR
;
A
#
# COMPACT_ATOMS: atom_id res chain seq x y z
N MET A 1 -0.62 30.24 13.64
CA MET A 1 -1.73 29.52 14.29
C MET A 1 -2.86 29.47 13.28
N LEU A 2 -3.25 28.27 12.86
CA LEU A 2 -4.34 28.09 11.88
C LEU A 2 -5.68 28.52 12.51
N PRO A 3 -6.61 29.13 11.74
CA PRO A 3 -7.97 29.38 12.22
C PRO A 3 -8.60 28.04 12.63
N GLY A 4 -9.30 27.98 13.76
CA GLY A 4 -9.89 26.75 14.30
C GLY A 4 -9.05 26.03 15.38
N MET A 5 -7.73 26.19 15.41
CA MET A 5 -6.86 25.59 16.45
C MET A 5 -6.79 26.38 17.76
N SER A 6 -7.36 27.58 17.83
CA SER A 6 -7.18 28.47 19.01
C SER A 6 -7.91 27.99 20.26
N SER A 7 -8.85 27.06 20.16
CA SER A 7 -9.63 26.50 21.29
C SER A 7 -9.24 25.05 21.63
N LEU A 8 -8.52 24.33 20.76
CA LEU A 8 -8.17 22.92 20.95
C LEU A 8 -6.84 22.75 21.65
N ASP A 9 -6.80 21.90 22.65
CA ASP A 9 -5.53 21.47 23.29
C ASP A 9 -4.91 20.31 22.50
N VAL A 10 -4.05 20.65 21.55
CA VAL A 10 -3.36 19.66 20.66
C VAL A 10 -2.61 18.60 21.48
N ARG A 11 -2.07 18.93 22.66
CA ARG A 11 -1.38 17.94 23.50
C ARG A 11 -2.34 16.91 24.08
N SER A 12 -3.54 17.32 24.44
CA SER A 12 -4.58 16.37 24.89
C SER A 12 -5.01 15.44 23.76
N ILE A 13 -5.16 15.96 22.56
CA ILE A 13 -5.50 15.16 21.36
C ILE A 13 -4.37 14.18 21.02
N GLU A 14 -3.11 14.61 21.09
CA GLU A 14 -1.93 13.77 20.87
C GLU A 14 -1.90 12.61 21.87
N GLN A 15 -2.13 12.89 23.16
CA GLN A 15 -2.15 11.84 24.18
C GLN A 15 -3.29 10.86 23.94
N GLU A 16 -4.49 11.31 23.57
CA GLU A 16 -5.61 10.44 23.22
C GLU A 16 -5.31 9.59 21.99
N ALA A 17 -4.72 10.17 20.92
CA ALA A 17 -4.33 9.45 19.73
C ALA A 17 -3.31 8.34 20.03
N LEU A 18 -2.31 8.63 20.88
CA LEU A 18 -1.35 7.63 21.35
C LEU A 18 -2.01 6.49 22.16
N ASP A 19 -2.98 6.82 23.01
CA ASP A 19 -3.66 5.82 23.83
C ASP A 19 -4.59 4.93 22.98
N LEU A 20 -5.28 5.50 21.99
CA LEU A 20 -6.06 4.77 20.99
C LEU A 20 -5.16 3.85 20.14
N THR A 21 -4.01 4.36 19.69
CA THR A 21 -3.02 3.55 18.97
C THR A 21 -2.57 2.37 19.79
N ARG A 22 -2.23 2.57 21.09
CA ARG A 22 -1.85 1.49 21.99
C ARG A 22 -2.97 0.47 22.17
N GLU A 23 -4.21 0.92 22.30
CA GLU A 23 -5.36 0.04 22.46
C GLU A 23 -5.55 -0.85 21.22
N LEU A 24 -5.49 -0.28 20.03
CA LEU A 24 -5.58 -1.00 18.76
C LEU A 24 -4.42 -1.97 18.56
N CYS A 25 -3.18 -1.55 18.85
CA CYS A 25 -1.99 -2.40 18.68
C CYS A 25 -1.93 -3.60 19.66
N ARG A 26 -2.65 -3.56 20.77
CA ARG A 26 -2.80 -4.76 21.65
C ARG A 26 -3.61 -5.88 21.03
N LYS A 27 -4.35 -5.59 19.95
CA LYS A 27 -5.08 -6.61 19.20
C LYS A 27 -4.18 -7.23 18.13
N PRO A 28 -3.86 -8.54 18.23
CA PRO A 28 -3.01 -9.22 17.27
C PRO A 28 -3.81 -9.64 16.03
N SER A 29 -4.34 -8.68 15.31
CA SER A 29 -5.21 -8.85 14.15
C SER A 29 -4.42 -9.22 12.89
N VAL A 30 -3.78 -10.38 12.89
CA VAL A 30 -2.95 -10.86 11.79
C VAL A 30 -3.84 -11.55 10.74
N SER A 31 -4.08 -10.90 9.61
CA SER A 31 -4.98 -11.42 8.56
C SER A 31 -4.47 -12.71 7.93
N ALA A 32 -3.18 -12.83 7.67
CA ALA A 32 -2.57 -14.07 7.15
C ALA A 32 -2.75 -15.30 8.07
N GLU A 33 -3.03 -15.09 9.36
CA GLU A 33 -3.28 -16.13 10.36
C GLU A 33 -4.78 -16.25 10.72
N GLU A 34 -5.64 -15.44 10.13
CA GLU A 34 -7.06 -15.28 10.51
C GLU A 34 -7.25 -15.01 12.03
N ARG A 35 -6.30 -14.31 12.63
CA ARG A 35 -6.17 -14.15 14.06
C ARG A 35 -6.80 -12.85 14.54
N ALA A 36 -7.67 -12.92 15.54
CA ALA A 36 -8.29 -11.79 16.28
C ALA A 36 -8.99 -10.73 15.39
N LEU A 37 -9.37 -11.06 14.15
CA LEU A 37 -9.97 -10.11 13.21
C LEU A 37 -11.35 -9.64 13.68
N GLY A 38 -12.24 -10.56 14.06
CA GLY A 38 -13.57 -10.22 14.56
C GLY A 38 -13.55 -9.38 15.84
N GLU A 39 -12.69 -9.74 16.81
CA GLU A 39 -12.54 -8.97 18.05
C GLU A 39 -11.98 -7.57 17.81
N THR A 40 -11.17 -7.39 16.76
CA THR A 40 -10.61 -6.10 16.40
C THR A 40 -11.65 -5.25 15.68
N ALA A 41 -12.47 -5.85 14.80
CA ALA A 41 -13.61 -5.19 14.20
C ALA A 41 -14.61 -4.67 15.25
N GLU A 42 -14.92 -5.48 16.28
CA GLU A 42 -15.78 -5.06 17.41
C GLU A 42 -15.18 -3.89 18.20
N LEU A 43 -13.86 -3.87 18.40
CA LEU A 43 -13.15 -2.76 19.04
C LEU A 43 -13.27 -1.50 18.18
N VAL A 44 -12.96 -1.57 16.87
CA VAL A 44 -13.06 -0.44 15.95
C VAL A 44 -14.49 0.10 15.92
N GLU A 45 -15.50 -0.74 15.82
CA GLU A 45 -16.91 -0.35 15.87
C GLU A 45 -17.25 0.37 17.19
N THR A 46 -16.78 -0.13 18.31
CA THR A 46 -16.95 0.49 19.63
C THR A 46 -16.31 1.88 19.69
N LEU A 47 -15.10 2.02 19.16
CA LEU A 47 -14.36 3.29 19.15
C LEU A 47 -15.03 4.32 18.26
N LEU A 48 -15.52 3.94 17.07
CA LEU A 48 -16.27 4.81 16.16
C LEU A 48 -17.61 5.22 16.77
N THR A 49 -18.36 4.27 17.36
CA THR A 49 -19.63 4.59 18.05
C THR A 49 -19.39 5.57 19.20
N GLY A 50 -18.31 5.36 19.99
CA GLY A 50 -17.89 6.27 21.06
C GLY A 50 -17.53 7.69 20.57
N ALA A 51 -17.09 7.82 19.32
CA ALA A 51 -16.88 9.11 18.66
C ALA A 51 -18.16 9.70 18.04
N GLY A 52 -19.30 8.97 18.13
CA GLY A 52 -20.63 9.39 17.70
C GLY A 52 -20.98 9.05 16.26
N PHE A 53 -20.25 8.15 15.63
CA PHE A 53 -20.65 7.59 14.34
C PHE A 53 -21.84 6.66 14.49
N GLU A 54 -22.71 6.67 13.50
CA GLU A 54 -23.67 5.58 13.26
C GLU A 54 -22.90 4.45 12.57
N THR A 55 -22.75 3.30 13.27
CA THR A 55 -21.88 2.23 12.81
C THR A 55 -22.64 0.99 12.35
N ARG A 56 -22.01 0.21 11.48
CA ARG A 56 -22.44 -1.12 11.08
C ARG A 56 -21.26 -1.95 10.57
N GLN A 57 -21.33 -3.25 10.74
CA GLN A 57 -20.41 -4.18 10.11
C GLN A 57 -20.91 -4.56 8.72
N LEU A 58 -20.05 -4.44 7.71
CA LEU A 58 -20.30 -4.88 6.35
C LEU A 58 -19.65 -6.25 6.17
N THR A 59 -20.45 -7.25 5.81
CA THR A 59 -19.99 -8.63 5.72
C THR A 59 -20.25 -9.21 4.35
N VAL A 60 -19.29 -10.00 3.87
CA VAL A 60 -19.43 -10.91 2.73
C VAL A 60 -18.93 -12.29 3.16
N ASP A 61 -19.39 -13.34 2.47
CA ASP A 61 -19.04 -14.72 2.84
C ASP A 61 -17.50 -14.92 2.74
N GLY A 62 -16.93 -15.45 3.80
CA GLY A 62 -15.50 -15.74 3.89
C GLY A 62 -14.60 -14.59 4.34
N ALA A 63 -15.11 -13.35 4.41
CA ALA A 63 -14.34 -12.19 4.85
C ALA A 63 -14.50 -11.90 6.34
N PRO A 64 -13.49 -11.33 7.00
CA PRO A 64 -13.69 -10.65 8.26
C PRO A 64 -14.56 -9.40 8.06
N PRO A 65 -15.29 -8.94 9.11
CA PRO A 65 -16.17 -7.79 8.98
C PRO A 65 -15.40 -6.50 8.64
N ALA A 66 -15.78 -5.75 7.61
CA ALA A 66 -15.38 -4.37 7.48
C ALA A 66 -16.31 -3.49 8.35
N VAL A 67 -15.75 -2.55 9.08
CA VAL A 67 -16.52 -1.62 9.92
C VAL A 67 -16.79 -0.35 9.13
N TYR A 68 -18.06 0.00 8.97
CA TYR A 68 -18.49 1.25 8.39
C TYR A 68 -19.05 2.17 9.47
N GLY A 69 -18.70 3.45 9.41
CA GLY A 69 -19.25 4.50 10.24
C GLY A 69 -19.65 5.72 9.41
N GLU A 70 -20.76 6.37 9.79
CA GLU A 70 -21.20 7.64 9.20
C GLU A 70 -21.43 8.67 10.30
N LEU A 71 -20.89 9.87 10.09
CA LEU A 71 -21.03 10.99 11.00
C LEU A 71 -21.43 12.23 10.22
N ALA A 72 -22.64 12.73 10.49
CA ALA A 72 -23.16 13.92 9.82
C ALA A 72 -22.43 15.19 10.28
N GLY A 73 -22.07 16.04 9.33
CA GLY A 73 -21.60 17.41 9.54
C GLY A 73 -22.63 18.44 9.10
N GLU A 74 -22.32 19.74 9.29
CA GLU A 74 -23.21 20.84 8.91
C GLU A 74 -23.07 21.25 7.43
N GLY A 75 -21.92 20.96 6.81
CA GLY A 75 -21.67 21.30 5.40
C GLY A 75 -22.25 20.29 4.41
N ASP A 76 -22.33 20.71 3.15
CA ASP A 76 -22.80 19.85 2.05
C ASP A 76 -21.74 18.87 1.56
N THR A 77 -20.47 19.08 1.95
CA THR A 77 -19.32 18.23 1.55
C THR A 77 -19.25 16.97 2.40
N SER A 78 -18.86 15.87 1.77
CA SER A 78 -18.62 14.58 2.42
C SER A 78 -17.22 14.05 2.13
N LEU A 79 -16.57 13.44 3.14
CA LEU A 79 -15.26 12.84 3.04
C LEU A 79 -15.34 11.35 3.40
N LEU A 80 -14.81 10.50 2.54
CA LEU A 80 -14.60 9.09 2.85
C LEU A 80 -13.22 8.91 3.46
N LEU A 81 -13.13 8.26 4.60
CA LEU A 81 -11.90 7.78 5.19
C LEU A 81 -11.79 6.27 4.97
N TYR A 82 -10.62 5.82 4.57
CA TYR A 82 -10.28 4.41 4.49
C TYR A 82 -9.10 4.10 5.42
N ASN A 83 -9.21 3.00 6.13
CA ASN A 83 -8.14 2.39 6.93
C ASN A 83 -8.33 0.87 6.96
N HIS A 84 -7.31 0.16 7.47
CA HIS A 84 -7.42 -1.24 7.83
C HIS A 84 -7.04 -1.48 9.30
N TYR A 85 -7.58 -2.55 9.88
CA TYR A 85 -7.29 -2.91 11.27
C TYR A 85 -6.43 -4.18 11.39
N ASP A 86 -6.20 -4.89 10.29
CA ASP A 86 -5.30 -6.03 10.25
C ASP A 86 -3.84 -5.60 10.17
N VAL A 87 -2.95 -6.55 10.36
CA VAL A 87 -1.51 -6.32 10.41
C VAL A 87 -0.75 -7.52 9.85
N GLN A 88 0.48 -7.29 9.40
CA GLN A 88 1.42 -8.32 8.96
C GLN A 88 1.82 -9.27 10.11
N PRO A 89 2.22 -10.53 9.80
CA PRO A 89 2.90 -11.41 10.74
C PRO A 89 4.12 -10.75 11.41
N VAL A 90 4.48 -11.25 12.57
CA VAL A 90 5.58 -10.68 13.38
C VAL A 90 6.94 -11.32 13.13
N ASP A 91 6.99 -12.37 12.32
CA ASP A 91 8.24 -13.10 12.04
C ASP A 91 9.25 -12.22 11.29
N PRO A 92 10.55 -12.37 11.62
CA PRO A 92 11.12 -13.21 12.68
C PRO A 92 11.02 -12.57 14.07
N ILE A 93 10.34 -13.25 15.00
CA ILE A 93 10.04 -12.73 16.34
C ILE A 93 11.29 -12.42 17.19
N GLU A 94 12.37 -13.15 16.94
CA GLU A 94 13.65 -12.98 17.66
C GLU A 94 14.36 -11.65 17.36
N LEU A 95 13.94 -10.91 16.34
CA LEU A 95 14.47 -9.60 16.01
C LEU A 95 13.72 -8.44 16.65
N TRP A 96 12.65 -8.73 17.41
CA TRP A 96 11.93 -7.71 18.15
C TRP A 96 12.56 -7.46 19.53
N ASP A 97 12.84 -6.19 19.86
CA ASP A 97 13.37 -5.78 21.16
C ASP A 97 12.32 -5.73 22.27
N SER A 98 11.03 -5.74 21.91
CA SER A 98 9.88 -5.82 22.81
C SER A 98 8.76 -6.65 22.16
N PRO A 99 7.84 -7.27 22.94
CA PRO A 99 6.75 -8.04 22.37
C PRO A 99 5.93 -7.21 21.37
N PRO A 100 5.68 -7.69 20.13
CA PRO A 100 5.08 -6.88 19.07
C PRO A 100 3.68 -6.34 19.36
N PHE A 101 2.91 -7.03 20.19
CA PHE A 101 1.54 -6.65 20.58
C PHE A 101 1.44 -6.09 22.01
N GLU A 102 2.58 -5.72 22.60
CA GLU A 102 2.68 -4.97 23.85
C GLU A 102 3.28 -3.58 23.57
N PRO A 103 2.46 -2.59 23.17
CA PRO A 103 2.93 -1.27 22.74
C PRO A 103 3.87 -0.64 23.75
N THR A 104 5.12 -0.46 23.36
CA THR A 104 6.21 -0.08 24.26
C THR A 104 6.81 1.27 23.86
N MET A 105 6.85 2.21 24.80
CA MET A 105 7.54 3.51 24.60
C MET A 105 9.03 3.40 24.85
N ARG A 106 9.84 3.81 23.87
CA ARG A 106 11.31 3.95 24.00
C ARG A 106 11.77 5.16 23.19
N ASP A 107 12.57 6.01 23.75
CA ASP A 107 13.19 7.17 23.06
C ASP A 107 12.18 7.98 22.23
N ASP A 108 11.05 8.36 22.86
CA ASP A 108 9.94 9.09 22.23
C ASP A 108 9.35 8.41 20.97
N ARG A 109 9.43 7.08 20.90
CA ARG A 109 8.80 6.25 19.89
C ARG A 109 7.90 5.18 20.50
N LEU A 110 6.77 4.94 19.88
CA LEU A 110 5.85 3.86 20.22
C LEU A 110 6.13 2.65 19.31
N TYR A 111 6.65 1.58 19.88
CA TYR A 111 6.97 0.33 19.20
C TYR A 111 5.84 -0.67 19.35
N ALA A 112 5.25 -1.09 18.24
CA ALA A 112 4.30 -2.21 18.16
C ALA A 112 4.07 -2.60 16.70
N ARG A 113 3.67 -3.85 16.43
CA ARG A 113 3.15 -4.26 15.13
C ARG A 113 1.83 -3.54 14.86
N GLY A 114 1.69 -2.92 13.67
CA GLY A 114 0.55 -2.12 13.28
C GLY A 114 0.59 -0.68 13.77
N ALA A 115 1.66 -0.25 14.46
CA ALA A 115 1.78 1.13 14.90
C ALA A 115 1.90 2.10 13.72
N ALA A 116 2.75 1.79 12.76
CA ALA A 116 2.92 2.59 11.54
C ALA A 116 1.88 2.23 10.47
N ASP A 117 1.55 0.96 10.37
CA ASP A 117 0.70 0.38 9.35
C ASP A 117 -0.45 -0.41 9.96
N ASN A 118 -1.63 0.21 10.26
CA ASN A 118 -1.97 1.64 10.03
C ASN A 118 -2.78 2.19 11.21
N LYS A 119 -2.61 1.56 12.42
CA LYS A 119 -3.43 1.83 13.61
C LYS A 119 -3.20 3.21 14.22
N ALA A 120 -2.02 3.82 14.03
CA ALA A 120 -1.78 5.18 14.53
C ALA A 120 -2.58 6.22 13.74
N GLU A 121 -2.77 6.01 12.45
CA GLU A 121 -3.61 6.89 11.63
C GLU A 121 -5.07 6.84 12.09
N ILE A 122 -5.60 5.64 12.39
CA ILE A 122 -6.93 5.49 13.01
C ILE A 122 -6.99 6.28 14.32
N GLY A 123 -5.96 6.16 15.16
CA GLY A 123 -5.84 6.90 16.41
C GLY A 123 -5.88 8.42 16.23
N VAL A 124 -5.11 8.95 15.27
CA VAL A 124 -5.05 10.40 14.95
C VAL A 124 -6.39 10.90 14.45
N ARG A 125 -6.99 10.23 13.45
CA ARG A 125 -8.28 10.59 12.87
C ARG A 125 -9.37 10.60 13.94
N LEU A 126 -9.43 9.55 14.75
CA LEU A 126 -10.45 9.38 15.77
C LEU A 126 -10.34 10.39 16.91
N ALA A 127 -9.14 10.60 17.47
CA ALA A 127 -8.90 11.58 18.53
C ALA A 127 -9.22 13.01 18.04
N THR A 128 -8.84 13.32 16.79
CA THR A 128 -9.14 14.63 16.19
C THR A 128 -10.65 14.86 16.05
N ILE A 129 -11.39 13.87 15.55
CA ILE A 129 -12.85 13.96 15.40
C ILE A 129 -13.54 14.12 16.76
N ARG A 130 -13.12 13.36 17.77
CA ARG A 130 -13.65 13.47 19.13
C ARG A 130 -13.44 14.88 19.71
N ALA A 131 -12.20 15.38 19.61
CA ALA A 131 -11.85 16.70 20.14
C ALA A 131 -12.65 17.84 19.48
N LEU A 132 -12.84 17.79 18.16
CA LEU A 132 -13.66 18.77 17.43
C LEU A 132 -15.11 18.74 17.93
N ARG A 133 -15.69 17.57 18.12
CA ARG A 133 -17.06 17.43 18.64
C ARG A 133 -17.22 17.87 20.10
N GLU A 134 -16.22 17.56 20.97
CA GLU A 134 -16.23 17.97 22.38
C GLU A 134 -16.08 19.47 22.54
N ALA A 135 -15.38 20.15 21.65
CA ALA A 135 -15.30 21.60 21.61
C ALA A 135 -16.64 22.27 21.29
N GLY A 136 -17.64 21.50 20.90
CA GLY A 136 -18.99 21.98 20.56
C GLY A 136 -19.07 22.55 19.15
N ASP A 137 -18.03 22.40 18.36
CA ASP A 137 -18.02 22.75 16.95
C ASP A 137 -18.66 21.57 16.18
N ALA A 138 -19.75 21.86 15.45
CA ALA A 138 -20.26 20.91 14.49
C ALA A 138 -19.17 20.67 13.42
N LEU A 139 -19.01 19.43 13.00
CA LEU A 139 -18.06 19.14 11.93
C LEU A 139 -18.47 19.89 10.66
N PRO A 140 -17.53 20.55 9.97
CA PRO A 140 -17.87 21.36 8.80
C PRO A 140 -18.20 20.51 7.56
N LEU A 141 -18.05 19.18 7.64
CA LEU A 141 -18.32 18.22 6.58
C LEU A 141 -18.81 16.89 7.17
N SER A 142 -19.52 16.11 6.37
CA SER A 142 -19.93 14.75 6.76
C SER A 142 -18.77 13.78 6.55
N ILE A 143 -18.60 12.82 7.45
CA ILE A 143 -17.55 11.80 7.37
C ILE A 143 -18.19 10.43 7.19
N ARG A 144 -17.70 9.69 6.20
CA ARG A 144 -17.91 8.26 6.03
C ARG A 144 -16.59 7.57 6.26
N TRP A 145 -16.58 6.48 6.99
CA TRP A 145 -15.34 5.77 7.31
C TRP A 145 -15.53 4.28 7.13
N ILE A 146 -14.67 3.68 6.32
CA ILE A 146 -14.59 2.23 6.19
C ILE A 146 -13.23 1.74 6.70
N VAL A 147 -13.26 0.71 7.56
CA VAL A 147 -12.06 0.09 8.13
C VAL A 147 -12.15 -1.40 7.87
N GLU A 148 -11.29 -1.94 7.02
CA GLU A 148 -11.28 -3.37 6.65
C GLU A 148 -10.30 -4.20 7.47
N GLY A 149 -10.28 -5.51 7.25
CA GLY A 149 -9.44 -6.46 7.98
C GLY A 149 -8.66 -7.43 7.12
N GLU A 150 -8.40 -7.12 5.85
CA GLU A 150 -7.68 -7.97 4.90
C GLU A 150 -6.72 -7.20 3.99
N GLU A 151 -6.37 -5.95 4.33
CA GLU A 151 -5.47 -5.14 3.48
C GLU A 151 -4.14 -5.86 3.29
N GLU A 152 -3.57 -6.38 4.35
CA GLU A 152 -2.26 -7.03 4.42
C GLU A 152 -2.17 -8.38 3.68
N VAL A 153 -3.31 -8.87 3.20
CA VAL A 153 -3.42 -10.03 2.29
C VAL A 153 -4.03 -9.65 0.93
N ALA A 154 -3.90 -8.37 0.55
CA ALA A 154 -4.34 -7.79 -0.71
C ALA A 154 -5.86 -7.67 -0.88
N SER A 155 -6.61 -7.49 0.20
CA SER A 155 -8.05 -7.15 0.23
C SER A 155 -8.92 -8.03 -0.67
N PRO A 156 -8.86 -9.37 -0.57
CA PRO A 156 -9.50 -10.28 -1.55
C PRO A 156 -11.02 -10.13 -1.63
N HIS A 157 -11.67 -9.61 -0.60
CA HIS A 157 -13.12 -9.45 -0.55
C HIS A 157 -13.58 -7.99 -0.65
N PHE A 158 -12.67 -7.02 -0.62
CA PHE A 158 -13.02 -5.60 -0.57
C PHE A 158 -13.81 -5.14 -1.80
N ASP A 159 -13.48 -5.63 -2.99
CA ASP A 159 -14.23 -5.31 -4.21
C ASP A 159 -15.71 -5.69 -4.10
N SER A 160 -16.00 -6.87 -3.54
CA SER A 160 -17.37 -7.34 -3.28
C SER A 160 -18.10 -6.53 -2.20
N ILE A 161 -17.37 -6.03 -1.19
CA ILE A 161 -17.92 -5.15 -0.16
C ILE A 161 -18.30 -3.81 -0.78
N VAL A 162 -17.38 -3.21 -1.56
CA VAL A 162 -17.61 -1.91 -2.21
C VAL A 162 -18.74 -1.99 -3.24
N GLU A 163 -18.76 -3.02 -4.09
CA GLU A 163 -19.84 -3.23 -5.07
C GLU A 163 -21.22 -3.28 -4.40
N ARG A 164 -21.32 -4.05 -3.31
CA ARG A 164 -22.59 -4.23 -2.58
C ARG A 164 -23.05 -2.98 -1.83
N HIS A 165 -22.11 -2.15 -1.41
CA HIS A 165 -22.36 -1.01 -0.53
C HIS A 165 -21.90 0.33 -1.11
N ALA A 166 -21.76 0.43 -2.43
CA ALA A 166 -21.26 1.63 -3.11
C ALA A 166 -22.00 2.92 -2.69
N ASP A 167 -23.32 2.85 -2.49
CA ASP A 167 -24.12 4.01 -2.08
C ASP A 167 -23.73 4.56 -0.70
N LEU A 168 -23.24 3.71 0.22
CA LEU A 168 -22.76 4.13 1.54
C LEU A 168 -21.40 4.84 1.46
N LEU A 169 -20.60 4.51 0.43
CA LEU A 169 -19.23 4.99 0.29
C LEU A 169 -19.09 6.22 -0.60
N ARG A 170 -20.18 6.74 -1.18
CA ARG A 170 -20.17 7.95 -2.00
C ARG A 170 -19.72 9.16 -1.18
N ALA A 171 -18.74 9.89 -1.69
CA ALA A 171 -18.21 11.08 -1.07
C ALA A 171 -17.62 12.02 -2.13
N ASP A 172 -17.31 13.26 -1.74
CA ASP A 172 -16.70 14.25 -2.61
C ASP A 172 -15.17 14.07 -2.72
N GLY A 173 -14.60 13.30 -1.79
CA GLY A 173 -13.18 12.91 -1.80
C GLY A 173 -12.94 11.76 -0.84
N CYS A 174 -11.80 11.09 -0.99
CA CYS A 174 -11.38 9.99 -0.13
C CYS A 174 -9.94 10.21 0.38
N LEU A 175 -9.73 10.05 1.67
CA LEU A 175 -8.39 9.86 2.21
C LEU A 175 -8.12 8.37 2.37
N TRP A 176 -7.16 7.89 1.60
CA TRP A 176 -6.61 6.54 1.77
C TRP A 176 -5.64 6.54 2.93
N GLU A 177 -5.12 5.38 3.25
CA GLU A 177 -4.09 5.22 4.26
C GLU A 177 -2.68 5.61 3.78
N GLY A 178 -1.77 5.75 4.71
CA GLY A 178 -0.36 5.41 4.56
C GLY A 178 0.66 6.51 4.38
N SER A 179 0.32 7.72 3.94
CA SER A 179 1.35 8.75 3.77
C SER A 179 1.68 9.48 5.07
N GLY A 180 2.94 9.89 5.22
CA GLY A 180 3.43 10.63 6.37
C GLY A 180 4.52 11.63 5.97
N LEU A 181 5.72 11.47 6.54
CA LEU A 181 6.86 12.35 6.29
C LEU A 181 8.02 11.60 5.63
N ALA A 182 8.62 12.20 4.61
CA ALA A 182 9.92 11.79 4.08
C ALA A 182 11.03 12.01 5.14
N MET A 183 12.20 11.40 4.96
CA MET A 183 13.34 11.56 5.87
C MET A 183 13.81 13.01 6.01
N ASP A 184 13.61 13.85 5.00
CA ASP A 184 13.92 15.29 5.05
C ASP A 184 12.80 16.13 5.71
N GLY A 185 11.75 15.46 6.20
CA GLY A 185 10.59 16.05 6.88
C GLY A 185 9.63 16.79 5.94
N ARG A 186 9.65 16.52 4.64
CA ARG A 186 8.61 16.96 3.70
C ARG A 186 7.39 16.07 3.85
N PRO A 187 6.17 16.60 3.85
CA PRO A 187 4.97 15.78 3.81
C PRO A 187 4.89 15.01 2.48
N GLU A 188 4.48 13.76 2.53
CA GLU A 188 4.29 12.92 1.36
C GLU A 188 2.80 12.85 1.02
N ILE A 189 2.49 12.82 -0.27
CA ILE A 189 1.13 12.66 -0.80
C ILE A 189 1.18 11.70 -1.98
N ALA A 190 0.48 10.57 -1.87
CA ALA A 190 0.31 9.67 -3.00
C ALA A 190 -1.05 9.92 -3.67
N LEU A 191 -1.02 10.16 -4.98
CA LEU A 191 -2.22 10.36 -5.81
C LEU A 191 -2.71 9.04 -6.41
N GLY A 192 -1.93 7.99 -6.34
CA GLY A 192 -2.27 6.67 -6.86
C GLY A 192 -1.19 5.65 -6.58
N PHE A 193 -1.47 4.41 -6.94
CA PHE A 193 -0.61 3.27 -6.73
C PHE A 193 -0.54 2.41 -7.99
N LYS A 194 0.63 1.77 -8.20
CA LYS A 194 0.80 0.79 -9.27
C LYS A 194 -0.10 -0.41 -9.05
N GLY A 195 -0.54 -1.02 -10.15
CA GLY A 195 -1.11 -2.34 -10.12
C GLY A 195 -0.07 -3.43 -9.85
N ASN A 196 -0.55 -4.62 -9.64
CA ASN A 196 0.27 -5.82 -9.51
C ASN A 196 -0.36 -6.98 -10.28
N LEU A 197 0.49 -7.80 -10.90
CA LEU A 197 0.13 -9.11 -11.42
C LEU A 197 1.18 -10.11 -10.94
N ALA A 198 0.77 -11.04 -10.08
CA ALA A 198 1.62 -12.15 -9.61
C ALA A 198 1.28 -13.42 -10.38
N ILE A 199 2.30 -14.07 -10.92
CA ILE A 199 2.17 -15.30 -11.71
C ILE A 199 3.18 -16.35 -11.28
N LYS A 200 2.89 -17.61 -11.65
CA LYS A 200 3.83 -18.72 -11.51
C LYS A 200 4.02 -19.42 -12.85
N LEU A 201 5.27 -19.71 -13.18
CA LEU A 201 5.66 -20.57 -14.29
C LEU A 201 6.10 -21.92 -13.75
N ASP A 202 5.59 -23.01 -14.31
CA ASP A 202 5.98 -24.38 -13.96
C ASP A 202 6.43 -25.16 -15.19
N VAL A 203 7.55 -25.88 -15.08
CA VAL A 203 8.08 -26.78 -16.10
C VAL A 203 8.25 -28.16 -15.52
N GLN A 204 7.57 -29.14 -16.11
CA GLN A 204 7.74 -30.56 -15.82
C GLN A 204 8.38 -31.22 -17.03
N ALA A 205 9.69 -31.49 -16.98
CA ALA A 205 10.45 -32.08 -18.10
C ALA A 205 10.56 -33.61 -18.02
N LEU A 206 10.59 -34.16 -16.81
CA LEU A 206 10.74 -35.59 -16.53
C LEU A 206 9.69 -36.01 -15.48
N THR A 207 9.41 -37.31 -15.39
CA THR A 207 8.53 -37.87 -14.35
C THR A 207 9.20 -37.98 -12.98
N SER A 208 10.54 -38.01 -12.95
CA SER A 208 11.37 -38.07 -11.75
C SER A 208 12.75 -37.48 -12.03
N ASP A 209 13.43 -37.04 -10.96
CA ASP A 209 14.82 -36.61 -11.05
C ASP A 209 15.71 -37.74 -11.62
N ALA A 210 16.67 -37.37 -12.44
CA ALA A 210 17.62 -38.30 -13.03
C ALA A 210 19.07 -37.96 -12.61
N HIS A 211 19.97 -38.91 -12.81
CA HIS A 211 21.41 -38.65 -12.62
C HIS A 211 21.89 -37.64 -13.68
N SER A 212 22.65 -36.61 -13.28
CA SER A 212 23.12 -35.55 -14.19
C SER A 212 23.93 -36.04 -15.39
N GLY A 213 24.53 -37.22 -15.31
CA GLY A 213 25.21 -37.89 -16.43
C GLY A 213 24.33 -38.17 -17.65
N THR A 214 22.99 -38.16 -17.47
CA THR A 214 22.02 -38.33 -18.56
C THR A 214 21.60 -37.02 -19.23
N ALA A 215 22.08 -35.87 -18.76
CA ALA A 215 21.69 -34.55 -19.24
C ALA A 215 22.00 -34.29 -20.74
N GLY A 216 22.89 -35.08 -21.33
CA GLY A 216 23.19 -35.01 -22.77
C GLY A 216 22.10 -35.56 -23.69
N VAL A 217 21.10 -36.28 -23.13
CA VAL A 217 20.04 -36.95 -23.91
C VAL A 217 18.62 -36.72 -23.33
N LEU A 218 18.49 -36.24 -22.10
CA LEU A 218 17.20 -35.95 -21.45
C LEU A 218 16.94 -34.44 -21.39
N PRO A 219 15.67 -34.02 -21.51
CA PRO A 219 15.31 -32.60 -21.36
C PRO A 219 15.57 -32.13 -19.92
N SER A 220 15.89 -30.84 -19.78
CA SER A 220 16.19 -30.18 -18.50
C SER A 220 15.14 -29.16 -18.16
N ALA A 221 14.39 -29.37 -17.06
CA ALA A 221 13.39 -28.41 -16.58
C ALA A 221 14.01 -27.04 -16.24
N PRO A 222 15.17 -26.95 -15.50
CA PRO A 222 15.80 -25.66 -15.22
C PRO A 222 16.19 -24.87 -16.47
N TRP A 223 16.80 -25.51 -17.46
CA TRP A 223 17.17 -24.82 -18.71
C TRP A 223 15.95 -24.39 -19.53
N ARG A 224 14.89 -25.20 -19.51
CA ARG A 224 13.63 -24.85 -20.18
C ARG A 224 12.98 -23.63 -19.53
N LEU A 225 12.91 -23.61 -18.18
CA LEU A 225 12.41 -22.47 -17.42
C LEU A 225 13.26 -21.22 -17.65
N HIS A 226 14.59 -21.34 -17.59
CA HIS A 226 15.51 -20.24 -17.85
C HIS A 226 15.26 -19.59 -19.22
N ALA A 227 15.16 -20.42 -20.27
CA ALA A 227 14.89 -19.91 -21.63
C ALA A 227 13.52 -19.22 -21.75
N ALA A 228 12.49 -19.71 -21.05
CA ALA A 228 11.19 -19.06 -21.00
C ALA A 228 11.27 -17.69 -20.29
N LEU A 229 11.94 -17.61 -19.14
CA LEU A 229 12.16 -16.35 -18.41
C LEU A 229 12.94 -15.33 -19.24
N GLU A 230 14.03 -15.77 -19.90
CA GLU A 230 14.84 -14.92 -20.78
C GLU A 230 14.02 -14.36 -21.96
N SER A 231 13.00 -15.09 -22.45
CA SER A 231 12.15 -14.61 -23.53
C SER A 231 11.26 -13.44 -23.09
N ILE A 232 10.91 -13.35 -21.80
CA ILE A 232 9.98 -12.33 -21.26
C ILE A 232 10.65 -10.96 -21.07
N ARG A 233 11.96 -10.92 -20.75
CA ARG A 233 12.66 -9.70 -20.33
C ARG A 233 13.96 -9.50 -21.08
N ASN A 234 14.26 -8.26 -21.45
CA ASN A 234 15.55 -7.87 -22.02
C ASN A 234 16.62 -7.67 -20.92
N ALA A 235 17.88 -7.61 -21.32
CA ALA A 235 18.99 -7.38 -20.40
C ALA A 235 18.92 -6.00 -19.71
N ASP A 236 18.33 -4.98 -20.39
CA ASP A 236 18.09 -3.65 -19.85
C ASP A 236 16.87 -3.56 -18.91
N GLY A 237 16.23 -4.69 -18.64
CA GLY A 237 15.07 -4.77 -17.76
C GLY A 237 13.72 -4.49 -18.42
N SER A 238 13.67 -4.10 -19.68
CA SER A 238 12.42 -3.90 -20.41
C SER A 238 11.71 -5.23 -20.69
N VAL A 239 10.39 -5.21 -20.71
CA VAL A 239 9.55 -6.39 -20.98
C VAL A 239 9.47 -6.62 -22.49
N ARG A 240 9.78 -7.85 -22.93
CA ARG A 240 9.80 -8.25 -24.36
C ARG A 240 8.47 -8.74 -24.89
N VAL A 241 7.47 -8.88 -24.04
CA VAL A 241 6.14 -9.36 -24.40
C VAL A 241 5.48 -8.36 -25.36
N GLU A 242 5.11 -8.82 -26.56
CA GLU A 242 4.44 -7.98 -27.57
C GLU A 242 3.12 -7.46 -27.00
N GLY A 243 2.83 -6.17 -27.21
CA GLY A 243 1.63 -5.49 -26.68
C GLY A 243 1.72 -5.06 -25.21
N PHE A 244 2.71 -5.50 -24.45
CA PHE A 244 2.82 -5.18 -23.02
C PHE A 244 2.85 -3.66 -22.74
N HIS A 245 3.48 -2.90 -23.61
CA HIS A 245 3.62 -1.45 -23.46
C HIS A 245 2.54 -0.64 -24.18
N ASP A 246 1.64 -1.26 -24.94
CA ASP A 246 0.68 -0.54 -25.80
C ASP A 246 -0.33 0.30 -25.01
N ALA A 247 -0.69 -0.17 -23.80
CA ALA A 247 -1.59 0.55 -22.90
C ALA A 247 -0.87 1.60 -22.03
N VAL A 248 0.47 1.63 -22.02
CA VAL A 248 1.23 2.58 -21.18
C VAL A 248 1.13 3.98 -21.77
N ARG A 249 0.50 4.89 -21.03
CA ARG A 249 0.35 6.28 -21.44
C ARG A 249 1.55 7.13 -21.04
N GLU A 250 1.85 8.14 -21.84
CA GLU A 250 2.76 9.21 -21.43
C GLU A 250 2.16 9.99 -20.26
N PRO A 251 2.96 10.24 -19.19
CA PRO A 251 2.50 11.04 -18.05
C PRO A 251 2.13 12.47 -18.48
N SER A 252 1.14 13.06 -17.80
CA SER A 252 0.81 14.48 -18.01
C SER A 252 1.98 15.40 -17.63
N ALA A 253 1.98 16.62 -18.15
CA ALA A 253 3.01 17.61 -17.80
C ALA A 253 3.04 17.86 -16.28
N ARG A 254 1.85 17.93 -15.66
CA ARG A 254 1.74 18.14 -14.20
C ARG A 254 2.27 16.94 -13.40
N ALA A 255 2.04 15.70 -13.88
CA ALA A 255 2.60 14.52 -13.24
C ALA A 255 4.14 14.50 -13.30
N ARG A 256 4.73 14.91 -14.43
CA ARG A 256 6.19 15.04 -14.57
C ARG A 256 6.76 16.14 -13.67
N GLU A 257 6.08 17.29 -13.58
CA GLU A 257 6.44 18.36 -12.65
C GLU A 257 6.42 17.88 -11.22
N ALA A 258 5.36 17.18 -10.79
CA ALA A 258 5.24 16.61 -9.45
C ALA A 258 6.42 15.68 -9.13
N VAL A 259 6.81 14.80 -10.05
CA VAL A 259 7.97 13.91 -9.87
C VAL A 259 9.28 14.72 -9.82
N ALA A 260 9.41 15.79 -10.62
CA ALA A 260 10.60 16.65 -10.57
C ALA A 260 10.73 17.38 -9.23
N GLU A 261 9.61 17.71 -8.59
CA GLU A 261 9.53 18.40 -7.31
C GLU A 261 9.61 17.47 -6.08
N GLN A 262 9.61 16.13 -6.25
CA GLN A 262 9.76 15.16 -5.17
C GLN A 262 11.03 15.41 -4.35
N SER A 263 11.02 14.92 -3.10
CA SER A 263 12.20 15.01 -2.25
C SER A 263 13.44 14.39 -2.93
N PRO A 264 14.57 15.09 -2.96
CA PRO A 264 15.83 14.51 -3.45
C PRO A 264 16.34 13.38 -2.53
N SER A 265 15.85 13.27 -1.30
CA SER A 265 16.26 12.22 -0.35
C SER A 265 15.86 10.80 -0.78
N ILE A 266 14.86 10.66 -1.67
CA ILE A 266 14.41 9.34 -2.16
C ILE A 266 15.59 8.51 -2.70
N GLU A 267 16.53 9.12 -3.41
CA GLU A 267 17.70 8.42 -3.95
C GLU A 267 18.64 7.95 -2.83
N ASP A 268 18.89 8.81 -1.85
CA ASP A 268 19.74 8.50 -0.71
C ASP A 268 19.10 7.46 0.21
N GLU A 269 17.79 7.54 0.41
CA GLU A 269 17.00 6.56 1.16
C GLU A 269 17.09 5.16 0.53
N LEU A 270 16.90 5.06 -0.78
CA LEU A 270 17.03 3.78 -1.50
C LEU A 270 18.46 3.21 -1.38
N ARG A 271 19.50 4.08 -1.44
CA ARG A 271 20.90 3.66 -1.26
C ARG A 271 21.15 3.14 0.15
N GLU A 272 20.68 3.85 1.15
CA GLU A 272 20.90 3.52 2.56
C GLU A 272 20.13 2.24 2.95
N PHE A 273 18.84 2.14 2.59
CA PHE A 273 18.00 0.99 2.94
C PHE A 273 18.47 -0.30 2.28
N PHE A 274 18.85 -0.24 1.01
CA PHE A 274 19.16 -1.46 0.24
C PHE A 274 20.65 -1.69 0.01
N GLY A 275 21.52 -0.81 0.51
CA GLY A 275 22.97 -0.94 0.35
C GLY A 275 23.44 -0.89 -1.10
N VAL A 276 22.76 -0.10 -1.95
CA VAL A 276 23.02 -0.03 -3.39
C VAL A 276 24.04 1.09 -3.67
N GLU A 277 25.18 0.75 -4.28
CA GLU A 277 26.18 1.75 -4.70
C GLU A 277 25.77 2.43 -6.00
N GLU A 278 25.24 1.68 -6.96
CA GLU A 278 24.83 2.15 -8.28
C GLU A 278 23.47 1.56 -8.67
N PHE A 279 22.56 2.41 -9.15
CA PHE A 279 21.27 1.96 -9.68
C PHE A 279 21.42 1.39 -11.08
N ILE A 280 20.46 0.54 -11.51
CA ILE A 280 20.42 -0.04 -12.84
C ILE A 280 20.53 1.06 -13.91
N ASP A 281 21.23 0.78 -14.99
CA ASP A 281 21.47 1.71 -16.11
C ASP A 281 22.10 3.07 -15.70
N GLY A 282 22.73 3.14 -14.50
CA GLY A 282 23.30 4.37 -13.98
C GLY A 282 22.27 5.47 -13.69
N LEU A 283 21.02 5.11 -13.43
CA LEU A 283 19.95 6.05 -13.17
C LEU A 283 20.22 6.88 -11.91
N THR A 284 19.97 8.18 -11.99
CA THR A 284 20.07 9.12 -10.88
C THR A 284 19.06 10.26 -11.03
N GLY A 285 18.78 10.96 -9.94
CA GLY A 285 17.98 12.20 -9.94
C GLY A 285 16.60 12.02 -10.56
N LEU A 286 16.22 12.92 -11.47
CA LEU A 286 14.90 12.91 -12.10
C LEU A 286 14.62 11.62 -12.90
N ALA A 287 15.61 11.13 -13.66
CA ALA A 287 15.43 9.93 -14.48
C ALA A 287 15.14 8.68 -13.65
N LEU A 288 15.75 8.56 -12.46
CA LEU A 288 15.46 7.50 -11.51
C LEU A 288 14.01 7.61 -11.00
N ARG A 289 13.59 8.80 -10.56
CA ARG A 289 12.23 9.03 -10.03
C ARG A 289 11.16 8.83 -11.10
N GLU A 290 11.37 9.30 -12.34
CA GLU A 290 10.45 9.06 -13.46
C GLU A 290 10.31 7.57 -13.76
N ARG A 291 11.43 6.81 -13.80
CA ARG A 291 11.39 5.37 -14.02
C ARG A 291 10.69 4.64 -12.87
N LEU A 292 10.99 5.02 -11.63
CA LEU A 292 10.34 4.45 -10.44
C LEU A 292 8.82 4.68 -10.47
N THR A 293 8.38 5.86 -10.90
CA THR A 293 6.97 6.25 -10.92
C THR A 293 6.23 5.69 -12.13
N PHE A 294 6.70 5.93 -13.35
CA PHE A 294 5.91 5.77 -14.57
C PHE A 294 6.20 4.48 -15.37
N SER A 295 7.22 3.72 -15.00
CA SER A 295 7.53 2.50 -15.76
C SER A 295 6.92 1.27 -15.11
N PRO A 296 6.28 0.37 -15.88
CA PRO A 296 5.93 -0.95 -15.38
C PRO A 296 7.21 -1.77 -15.15
N THR A 297 7.12 -2.80 -14.30
CA THR A 297 8.25 -3.66 -13.98
C THR A 297 7.94 -5.13 -14.23
N CYS A 298 9.00 -5.93 -14.37
CA CYS A 298 8.93 -7.39 -14.42
C CYS A 298 10.02 -7.92 -13.50
N ASN A 299 9.64 -8.62 -12.44
CA ASN A 299 10.53 -9.12 -11.42
C ASN A 299 10.35 -10.63 -11.22
N ILE A 300 11.43 -11.31 -10.82
CA ILE A 300 11.41 -12.71 -10.39
C ILE A 300 11.48 -12.72 -8.87
N CYS A 301 10.39 -13.13 -8.22
CA CYS A 301 10.29 -13.22 -6.77
C CYS A 301 10.97 -14.47 -6.21
N GLY A 302 11.01 -15.55 -6.99
CA GLY A 302 11.64 -16.81 -6.59
C GLY A 302 11.82 -17.79 -7.73
N ILE A 303 12.86 -18.62 -7.62
CA ILE A 303 13.10 -19.76 -8.53
C ILE A 303 13.37 -20.97 -7.67
N HIS A 304 12.66 -22.07 -7.94
CA HIS A 304 12.83 -23.34 -7.24
C HIS A 304 13.10 -24.47 -8.22
N THR A 305 14.27 -25.09 -8.07
CA THR A 305 14.64 -26.28 -8.86
C THR A 305 15.84 -26.99 -8.25
N GLY A 306 15.94 -28.30 -8.43
CA GLY A 306 17.11 -29.08 -8.06
C GLY A 306 17.35 -29.15 -6.55
N TYR A 307 18.63 -29.20 -6.17
CA TYR A 307 19.07 -29.40 -4.79
C TYR A 307 19.87 -28.20 -4.29
N GLY A 308 19.39 -27.57 -3.24
CA GLY A 308 20.04 -26.42 -2.56
C GLY A 308 20.55 -26.73 -1.14
N GLY A 309 20.56 -28.01 -0.71
CA GLY A 309 21.02 -28.40 0.61
C GLY A 309 22.56 -28.53 0.71
N PRO A 310 23.10 -28.91 1.88
CA PRO A 310 24.53 -29.08 2.11
C PRO A 310 25.16 -30.14 1.16
N GLY A 311 26.34 -29.85 0.67
CA GLY A 311 27.10 -30.76 -0.22
C GLY A 311 26.69 -30.63 -1.69
N ILE A 312 27.00 -31.67 -2.49
CA ILE A 312 26.74 -31.73 -3.94
C ILE A 312 25.82 -32.90 -4.25
N LYS A 313 24.71 -32.64 -4.95
CA LYS A 313 23.86 -33.67 -5.56
C LYS A 313 23.91 -33.51 -7.07
N THR A 314 24.52 -34.49 -7.76
CA THR A 314 24.64 -34.51 -9.23
C THR A 314 23.31 -34.96 -9.85
N VAL A 315 22.33 -34.08 -9.91
CA VAL A 315 20.95 -34.33 -10.33
C VAL A 315 20.61 -33.57 -11.60
N LEU A 316 19.79 -34.16 -12.46
CA LEU A 316 19.03 -33.50 -13.50
C LEU A 316 17.58 -33.37 -12.97
N PRO A 317 17.16 -32.17 -12.53
CA PRO A 317 15.85 -31.99 -11.94
C PRO A 317 14.72 -32.22 -12.94
N ALA A 318 13.69 -32.94 -12.48
CA ALA A 318 12.49 -33.19 -13.27
C ALA A 318 11.58 -31.96 -13.41
N HIS A 319 11.65 -31.05 -12.42
CA HIS A 319 10.75 -29.92 -12.28
C HIS A 319 11.51 -28.62 -11.97
N ALA A 320 10.97 -27.50 -12.46
CA ALA A 320 11.43 -26.15 -12.13
C ALA A 320 10.24 -25.19 -12.10
N SER A 321 10.23 -24.27 -11.13
CA SER A 321 9.20 -23.25 -10.99
C SER A 321 9.80 -21.87 -10.80
N ALA A 322 9.12 -20.83 -11.30
CA ALA A 322 9.42 -19.43 -11.00
C ALA A 322 8.16 -18.69 -10.59
N TRP A 323 8.28 -17.82 -9.61
CA TRP A 323 7.27 -16.83 -9.23
C TRP A 323 7.73 -15.48 -9.73
N MET A 324 6.83 -14.76 -10.37
CA MET A 324 7.10 -13.44 -10.92
C MET A 324 6.02 -12.47 -10.50
N ASP A 325 6.39 -11.19 -10.35
CA ASP A 325 5.44 -10.08 -10.27
C ASP A 325 5.72 -9.02 -11.34
N PHE A 326 4.66 -8.36 -11.76
CA PHE A 326 4.68 -7.22 -12.66
C PHE A 326 4.01 -6.05 -11.97
N ARG A 327 4.74 -4.95 -11.78
CA ARG A 327 4.09 -3.71 -11.38
C ARG A 327 3.54 -3.05 -12.62
N LEU A 328 2.24 -2.75 -12.59
CA LEU A 328 1.50 -2.20 -13.72
C LEU A 328 1.22 -0.72 -13.51
N VAL A 329 1.14 0.02 -14.60
CA VAL A 329 0.81 1.45 -14.59
C VAL A 329 -0.61 1.67 -15.12
N PRO A 330 -1.24 2.86 -14.91
CA PRO A 330 -2.60 3.12 -15.37
C PRO A 330 -2.86 2.68 -16.82
N ASP A 331 -4.07 2.14 -17.05
CA ASP A 331 -4.56 1.51 -18.29
C ASP A 331 -4.03 0.10 -18.60
N GLN A 332 -2.98 -0.38 -17.95
CA GLN A 332 -2.64 -1.81 -18.00
C GLN A 332 -3.61 -2.61 -17.11
N ARG A 333 -4.25 -3.62 -17.67
CA ARG A 333 -5.15 -4.53 -16.94
C ARG A 333 -4.44 -5.85 -16.65
N PRO A 334 -4.39 -6.31 -15.39
CA PRO A 334 -3.69 -7.55 -15.02
C PRO A 334 -4.09 -8.77 -15.84
N ALA A 335 -5.38 -8.94 -16.11
CA ALA A 335 -5.89 -10.06 -16.90
C ALA A 335 -5.39 -10.02 -18.37
N GLU A 336 -5.41 -8.84 -18.99
CA GLU A 336 -4.91 -8.66 -20.35
C GLU A 336 -3.39 -8.91 -20.43
N VAL A 337 -2.63 -8.42 -19.44
CA VAL A 337 -1.19 -8.66 -19.35
C VAL A 337 -0.90 -10.15 -19.17
N PHE A 338 -1.68 -10.86 -18.37
CA PHE A 338 -1.56 -12.31 -18.22
C PHE A 338 -1.76 -13.05 -19.56
N ASP A 339 -2.78 -12.66 -20.32
CA ASP A 339 -3.06 -13.23 -21.65
C ASP A 339 -1.96 -12.92 -22.67
N LEU A 340 -1.38 -11.71 -22.62
CA LEU A 340 -0.22 -11.33 -23.45
C LEU A 340 1.00 -12.19 -23.13
N ILE A 341 1.28 -12.44 -21.82
CA ILE A 341 2.38 -13.31 -21.41
C ILE A 341 2.15 -14.75 -21.89
N ARG A 342 0.92 -15.28 -21.78
CA ARG A 342 0.58 -16.62 -22.29
C ARG A 342 0.81 -16.70 -23.80
N SER A 343 0.29 -15.72 -24.54
CA SER A 343 0.44 -15.66 -26.00
C SER A 343 1.89 -15.56 -26.44
N HIS A 344 2.69 -14.74 -25.71
CA HIS A 344 4.13 -14.62 -25.95
C HIS A 344 4.85 -15.96 -25.74
N LEU A 345 4.62 -16.63 -24.62
CA LEU A 345 5.23 -17.93 -24.34
C LEU A 345 4.88 -18.97 -25.42
N ASP A 346 3.63 -18.99 -25.88
CA ASP A 346 3.20 -19.90 -26.95
C ASP A 346 3.91 -19.59 -28.27
N ALA A 347 3.98 -18.31 -28.63
CA ALA A 347 4.65 -17.84 -29.87
C ALA A 347 6.16 -18.12 -29.85
N GLN A 348 6.80 -18.07 -28.67
CA GLN A 348 8.21 -18.39 -28.48
C GLN A 348 8.48 -19.92 -28.33
N GLY A 349 7.43 -20.75 -28.49
CA GLY A 349 7.55 -22.20 -28.42
C GLY A 349 7.61 -22.76 -26.99
N PHE A 350 7.07 -22.04 -26.00
CA PHE A 350 6.98 -22.43 -24.58
C PHE A 350 5.57 -22.81 -24.14
N SER A 351 4.76 -23.38 -25.04
CA SER A 351 3.39 -23.83 -24.73
C SER A 351 3.32 -24.96 -23.68
N ASP A 352 4.43 -25.66 -23.46
CA ASP A 352 4.62 -26.67 -22.42
C ASP A 352 4.92 -26.09 -21.03
N VAL A 353 5.21 -24.80 -20.93
CA VAL A 353 5.40 -24.10 -19.66
C VAL A 353 4.01 -23.72 -19.12
N ALA A 354 3.63 -24.33 -18.00
CA ALA A 354 2.37 -23.98 -17.34
C ALA A 354 2.46 -22.58 -16.74
N LEU A 355 1.46 -21.75 -17.01
CA LEU A 355 1.34 -20.41 -16.48
C LEU A 355 0.12 -20.33 -15.55
N THR A 356 0.31 -19.93 -14.31
CA THR A 356 -0.72 -19.82 -13.29
C THR A 356 -0.86 -18.36 -12.84
N PHE A 357 -2.08 -17.84 -12.84
CA PHE A 357 -2.44 -16.57 -12.24
C PHE A 357 -2.54 -16.77 -10.72
N LEU A 358 -1.84 -15.95 -9.93
CA LEU A 358 -1.83 -16.08 -8.47
C LEU A 358 -2.65 -14.99 -7.80
N ALA A 359 -2.36 -13.73 -8.11
CA ALA A 359 -3.02 -12.56 -7.53
C ALA A 359 -2.88 -11.35 -8.44
N SER A 360 -3.73 -10.36 -8.26
CA SER A 360 -3.61 -9.08 -8.96
C SER A 360 -4.23 -7.92 -8.19
N ALA A 361 -3.76 -6.72 -8.52
CA ALA A 361 -4.38 -5.44 -8.19
C ALA A 361 -4.34 -4.56 -9.44
N GLU A 362 -5.45 -3.91 -9.79
CA GLU A 362 -5.45 -2.93 -10.87
C GLU A 362 -4.76 -1.63 -10.41
N PRO A 363 -4.00 -0.94 -11.28
CA PRO A 363 -3.48 0.38 -10.97
C PRO A 363 -4.62 1.39 -10.97
N ALA A 364 -4.56 2.35 -10.05
CA ALA A 364 -5.50 3.47 -10.03
C ALA A 364 -4.83 4.73 -9.48
N ALA A 365 -5.25 5.89 -9.97
CA ALA A 365 -4.70 7.17 -9.55
C ALA A 365 -5.70 8.31 -9.77
N THR A 366 -5.77 9.23 -8.82
CA THR A 366 -6.38 10.54 -8.98
C THR A 366 -5.46 11.44 -9.83
N ALA A 367 -6.03 12.16 -10.78
CA ALA A 367 -5.24 13.05 -11.61
C ALA A 367 -4.59 14.17 -10.77
N PRO A 368 -3.34 14.58 -11.04
CA PRO A 368 -2.71 15.67 -10.28
C PRO A 368 -3.42 17.02 -10.41
N GLU A 369 -4.28 17.17 -11.44
CA GLU A 369 -5.10 18.34 -11.70
C GLU A 369 -6.46 18.31 -10.98
N ASP A 370 -6.77 17.20 -10.29
CA ASP A 370 -8.04 17.05 -9.57
C ASP A 370 -8.21 18.09 -8.46
N ALA A 371 -9.42 18.61 -8.32
CA ALA A 371 -9.71 19.69 -7.36
C ALA A 371 -9.56 19.23 -5.90
N PHE A 372 -9.93 17.99 -5.58
CA PHE A 372 -9.76 17.42 -4.24
C PHE A 372 -8.26 17.26 -3.92
N ALA A 373 -7.50 16.66 -4.83
CA ALA A 373 -6.05 16.51 -4.67
C ALA A 373 -5.35 17.87 -4.48
N ALA A 374 -5.71 18.88 -5.28
CA ALA A 374 -5.15 20.23 -5.16
C ALA A 374 -5.43 20.88 -3.78
N ARG A 375 -6.64 20.68 -3.20
CA ARG A 375 -6.98 21.16 -1.85
C ARG A 375 -6.12 20.47 -0.79
N VAL A 376 -5.99 19.14 -0.84
CA VAL A 376 -5.16 18.37 0.10
C VAL A 376 -3.69 18.81 0.04
N ILE A 377 -3.13 18.96 -1.17
CA ILE A 377 -1.76 19.45 -1.40
C ILE A 377 -1.56 20.85 -0.79
N GLY A 378 -2.48 21.75 -1.04
CA GLY A 378 -2.41 23.12 -0.51
C GLY A 378 -2.51 23.19 1.02
N VAL A 379 -3.30 22.30 1.64
CA VAL A 379 -3.34 22.18 3.11
C VAL A 379 -2.03 21.68 3.66
N ALA A 380 -1.46 20.61 3.07
CA ALA A 380 -0.19 20.04 3.51
C ALA A 380 0.93 21.09 3.45
N GLU A 381 1.06 21.83 2.34
CA GLU A 381 2.06 22.89 2.22
C GLU A 381 1.93 23.96 3.31
N ARG A 382 0.70 24.39 3.60
CA ARG A 382 0.42 25.41 4.64
C ARG A 382 0.74 24.92 6.06
N VAL A 383 0.39 23.67 6.37
CA VAL A 383 0.54 23.11 7.72
C VAL A 383 2.01 22.78 8.02
N PHE A 384 2.68 22.10 7.10
CA PHE A 384 4.04 21.66 7.29
C PHE A 384 5.09 22.75 6.94
N GLY A 385 4.68 23.82 6.24
CA GLY A 385 5.58 24.91 5.83
C GLY A 385 6.66 24.48 4.84
N LYS A 386 6.49 23.33 4.21
CA LYS A 386 7.36 22.74 3.19
C LYS A 386 6.51 22.27 2.01
N PRO A 387 7.02 22.37 0.76
CA PRO A 387 6.33 21.82 -0.38
C PRO A 387 6.22 20.28 -0.25
N PRO A 388 5.04 19.70 -0.45
CA PRO A 388 4.86 18.24 -0.38
C PRO A 388 5.73 17.50 -1.42
N SER A 389 6.14 16.29 -1.07
CA SER A 389 6.66 15.30 -2.01
C SER A 389 5.48 14.54 -2.60
N ILE A 390 5.15 14.79 -3.87
CA ILE A 390 3.95 14.23 -4.50
C ILE A 390 4.35 13.01 -5.33
N PHE A 391 3.65 11.90 -5.09
CA PHE A 391 3.76 10.66 -5.87
C PHE A 391 2.52 10.52 -6.76
N PRO A 392 2.58 10.92 -8.05
CA PRO A 392 1.46 10.70 -8.97
C PRO A 392 1.06 9.23 -9.06
N LEU A 393 2.05 8.33 -8.88
CA LEU A 393 1.87 6.89 -8.81
C LEU A 393 2.94 6.31 -7.88
N ALA A 394 2.58 5.90 -6.69
CA ALA A 394 3.48 5.23 -5.77
C ALA A 394 3.84 3.82 -6.28
N PRO A 395 5.07 3.33 -6.01
CA PRO A 395 5.53 2.04 -6.54
C PRO A 395 4.86 0.82 -5.88
N ALA A 396 4.25 0.98 -4.71
CA ALA A 396 3.44 -0.04 -4.04
C ALA A 396 2.12 -0.30 -4.79
N SER A 397 1.34 -1.27 -4.35
CA SER A 397 -0.03 -1.52 -4.82
C SER A 397 -0.99 -1.45 -3.65
N LEU A 398 -2.09 -0.77 -3.84
CA LEU A 398 -3.19 -0.67 -2.88
C LEU A 398 -4.49 -1.07 -3.60
N PRO A 399 -4.93 -2.33 -3.47
CA PRO A 399 -6.04 -2.88 -4.29
C PRO A 399 -7.35 -2.13 -4.13
N ILE A 400 -7.59 -1.56 -2.98
CA ILE A 400 -8.84 -0.89 -2.61
C ILE A 400 -9.16 0.31 -3.51
N ILE A 401 -8.14 1.00 -4.01
CA ILE A 401 -8.31 2.21 -4.80
C ILE A 401 -9.05 1.90 -6.10
N ALA A 402 -8.66 0.83 -6.78
CA ALA A 402 -9.31 0.42 -8.02
C ALA A 402 -10.77 0.02 -7.80
N SER A 403 -11.10 -0.58 -6.65
CA SER A 403 -12.48 -0.92 -6.27
C SER A 403 -13.30 0.34 -5.99
N LEU A 404 -12.75 1.30 -5.26
CA LEU A 404 -13.41 2.59 -5.00
C LEU A 404 -13.60 3.40 -6.30
N ASP A 405 -12.60 3.45 -7.18
CA ASP A 405 -12.71 4.12 -8.48
C ASP A 405 -13.80 3.48 -9.35
N ARG A 406 -13.80 2.15 -9.46
CA ARG A 406 -14.75 1.39 -10.29
C ARG A 406 -16.20 1.52 -9.84
N HIS A 407 -16.46 1.36 -8.55
CA HIS A 407 -17.84 1.24 -8.03
C HIS A 407 -18.39 2.55 -7.44
N VAL A 408 -17.52 3.45 -6.99
CA VAL A 408 -17.92 4.71 -6.34
C VAL A 408 -17.54 5.92 -7.18
N GLY A 409 -16.38 5.90 -7.85
CA GLY A 409 -15.89 7.00 -8.66
C GLY A 409 -15.45 8.21 -7.82
N VAL A 410 -14.95 7.98 -6.60
CA VAL A 410 -14.51 9.03 -5.69
C VAL A 410 -13.02 9.33 -5.89
N PRO A 411 -12.61 10.59 -6.11
CA PRO A 411 -11.21 10.96 -6.13
C PRO A 411 -10.61 10.77 -4.73
N GLY A 412 -9.39 10.23 -4.66
CA GLY A 412 -8.76 10.00 -3.37
C GLY A 412 -7.26 10.21 -3.40
N VAL A 413 -6.66 10.34 -2.24
CA VAL A 413 -5.22 10.48 -2.03
C VAL A 413 -4.82 9.86 -0.69
N SER A 414 -3.56 9.40 -0.56
CA SER A 414 -2.93 9.25 0.75
C SER A 414 -2.36 10.59 1.18
N ALA A 415 -2.55 10.96 2.42
CA ALA A 415 -2.19 12.28 2.94
C ALA A 415 -1.36 12.18 4.23
N PRO A 416 -0.66 13.26 4.66
CA PRO A 416 0.21 13.22 5.83
C PRO A 416 -0.56 13.37 7.16
N ASP A 417 -1.66 12.65 7.32
CA ASP A 417 -2.42 12.49 8.56
C ASP A 417 -2.06 11.20 9.32
N ASN A 418 -1.16 10.39 8.77
CA ASN A 418 -0.53 9.28 9.46
C ASN A 418 0.79 9.74 10.10
N PRO A 419 1.05 9.48 11.41
CA PRO A 419 2.28 9.87 12.09
C PRO A 419 3.44 8.92 11.76
N VAL A 420 3.64 8.61 10.49
CA VAL A 420 4.74 7.77 9.98
C VAL A 420 5.80 8.60 9.29
N TYR A 421 6.99 8.03 9.17
CA TYR A 421 8.10 8.61 8.44
C TYR A 421 8.92 7.51 7.76
N GLY A 422 9.82 7.85 6.86
CA GLY A 422 10.61 6.88 6.10
C GLY A 422 11.40 5.84 6.92
N GLY A 423 11.55 6.05 8.24
CA GLY A 423 12.23 5.12 9.16
C GLY A 423 11.30 4.29 10.06
N SER A 424 9.98 4.32 9.87
CA SER A 424 8.99 3.65 10.74
C SER A 424 9.04 2.13 10.74
N ALA A 425 9.78 1.51 9.81
CA ALA A 425 9.97 0.05 9.71
C ALA A 425 8.65 -0.74 9.56
N ALA A 426 7.66 -0.20 8.83
CA ALA A 426 6.45 -0.94 8.47
C ALA A 426 6.81 -2.31 7.87
N HIS A 427 6.04 -3.35 8.19
CA HIS A 427 6.26 -4.77 7.84
C HIS A 427 7.55 -5.41 8.39
N ALA A 428 8.41 -4.67 9.12
CA ALA A 428 9.65 -5.19 9.68
C ALA A 428 9.58 -5.31 11.22
N PRO A 429 10.51 -6.05 11.85
CA PRO A 429 10.68 -6.01 13.30
C PRO A 429 10.99 -4.61 13.82
N ASN A 430 10.52 -4.33 15.03
CA ASN A 430 10.65 -2.99 15.68
C ASN A 430 9.92 -1.87 14.92
N GLU A 431 8.83 -2.19 14.23
CA GLU A 431 7.91 -1.20 13.68
C GLU A 431 7.53 -0.17 14.75
N HIS A 432 7.51 1.12 14.38
CA HIS A 432 7.26 2.20 15.33
C HIS A 432 6.79 3.49 14.66
N VAL A 433 6.20 4.36 15.49
CA VAL A 433 5.90 5.76 15.14
C VAL A 433 6.58 6.69 16.15
N ARG A 434 6.94 7.92 15.72
CA ARG A 434 7.50 8.95 16.61
C ARG A 434 6.37 9.77 17.23
N VAL A 435 6.47 10.07 18.52
CA VAL A 435 5.48 10.91 19.20
C VAL A 435 5.41 12.30 18.58
N GLU A 436 6.53 12.86 18.17
CA GLU A 436 6.60 14.20 17.56
C GLU A 436 5.80 14.36 16.27
N ASP A 437 5.46 13.25 15.55
CA ASP A 437 4.75 13.27 14.30
C ASP A 437 3.21 13.30 14.47
N PHE A 438 2.69 13.01 15.68
CA PHE A 438 1.27 13.05 15.96
C PHE A 438 0.67 14.46 15.89
N ALA A 439 1.33 15.44 16.51
CA ALA A 439 0.82 16.81 16.53
C ALA A 439 0.73 17.44 15.12
N PRO A 440 1.73 17.29 14.21
CA PRO A 440 1.59 17.71 12.82
C PRO A 440 0.47 17.00 12.06
N ALA A 441 0.30 15.68 12.23
CA ALA A 441 -0.77 14.89 11.60
C ALA A 441 -2.17 15.35 12.07
N ILE A 442 -2.34 15.56 13.37
CA ILE A 442 -3.57 16.14 13.95
C ILE A 442 -3.84 17.54 13.37
N GLY A 443 -2.80 18.39 13.33
CA GLY A 443 -2.90 19.74 12.78
C GLY A 443 -3.32 19.74 11.30
N PHE A 444 -2.80 18.80 10.52
CA PHE A 444 -3.19 18.62 9.13
C PHE A 444 -4.66 18.18 9.02
N THR A 445 -5.08 17.17 9.79
CA THR A 445 -6.47 16.67 9.77
C THR A 445 -7.47 17.78 10.10
N ILE A 446 -7.22 18.59 11.15
CA ILE A 446 -8.07 19.73 11.50
C ILE A 446 -8.14 20.74 10.35
N ALA A 447 -6.98 21.12 9.81
CA ALA A 447 -6.90 22.10 8.73
C ALA A 447 -7.58 21.61 7.44
N LEU A 448 -7.50 20.32 7.16
CA LEU A 448 -8.14 19.72 5.99
C LEU A 448 -9.66 19.70 6.14
N PHE A 449 -10.19 19.34 7.30
CA PHE A 449 -11.63 19.36 7.54
C PHE A 449 -12.20 20.79 7.42
N ASP A 450 -11.51 21.79 7.96
CA ASP A 450 -11.89 23.21 7.80
C ASP A 450 -11.83 23.66 6.33
N GLU A 451 -10.80 23.25 5.59
CA GLU A 451 -10.68 23.56 4.16
C GLU A 451 -11.78 22.90 3.32
N LEU A 452 -12.09 21.63 3.57
CA LEU A 452 -13.07 20.87 2.79
C LEU A 452 -14.52 21.27 3.11
N GLY A 453 -14.78 21.77 4.31
CA GLY A 453 -16.10 22.24 4.74
C GLY A 453 -16.49 23.63 4.26
N ARG A 454 -15.57 24.37 3.61
CA ARG A 454 -15.81 25.68 2.99
C ARG A 454 -16.31 25.54 1.56
#